data_376e08f303b574fe2727224d7a816d1f
#
_entry.id   376e08f303b574fe2727224d7a816d1f
#
_cell.length_a   1.000
_cell.length_b   1.000
_cell.length_c   1.000
_cell.angle_alpha   90.00
_cell.angle_beta   90.00
_cell.angle_gamma   90.00
#
_symmetry.space_group_name_H-M   'P 1'
#
loop_
_entity.id
_entity.type
_entity.pdbx_description
1 polymer ?
#
loop_
_entity_poly.entity_id
_entity_poly.type
_entity_poly.pdbx_seq_one_letter_code
_entity_poly.pdbx_strand_id
1 'polypeptide(L)'
;MRTAALVLLTITSLVPIARAQSSFHVGVANRTFLGRDASYDWRGAKTHALVTTIWYPADAGAVETEQGVGDPAHPFASAGRAARDAGLASAPAKFSLILLSHGTGGSALMMAWLGTELAAHGYIAVAVNHPGNNAVDGYTVQGFTLGWERAVDLSRVLDGMLADERFGPRIDAGRVGAAGFSLGGYTMMVLAGAVAVPFDLEKLEQECVEGKVWDLMCYSPPEFPGLTAKAIALAKTDAGYRAALQESAVSHGDARVRAVFAIAPVDIRLTAESLGRISIPVEIVAGAGDPIVAPKANAEVLAREIPGAKLTIYPGGVGHYTFLDTCGALGRQESAGFCVDAAGVDRDAIHVEAARQAITFFGESLR
;
A
#
# COMPACT_ATOMS: atom_id res chain seq x y z
N MET A 1 -56.88 17.74 31.75
CA MET A 1 -56.10 16.63 31.25
C MET A 1 -54.74 17.15 30.89
N ARG A 2 -53.70 16.83 31.67
CA ARG A 2 -52.33 17.24 31.42
C ARG A 2 -51.56 16.05 30.83
N THR A 3 -51.19 16.14 29.56
CA THR A 3 -50.36 15.15 28.86
C THR A 3 -48.90 15.36 29.27
N ALA A 4 -48.31 14.35 29.92
CA ALA A 4 -46.89 14.32 30.22
C ALA A 4 -46.17 13.71 29.00
N ALA A 5 -45.23 14.46 28.42
CA ALA A 5 -44.34 13.99 27.38
C ALA A 5 -43.15 13.25 28.02
N LEU A 6 -42.99 11.97 27.68
CA LEU A 6 -41.86 11.14 28.09
C LEU A 6 -40.71 11.40 27.15
N VAL A 7 -39.63 12.03 27.64
CA VAL A 7 -38.38 12.20 26.89
C VAL A 7 -37.55 10.96 27.12
N LEU A 8 -37.40 10.12 26.10
CA LEU A 8 -36.44 9.02 26.08
C LEU A 8 -35.05 9.57 25.84
N LEU A 9 -34.19 9.61 26.88
CA LEU A 9 -32.76 9.82 26.73
C LEU A 9 -32.12 8.52 26.23
N THR A 10 -31.69 8.47 24.97
CA THR A 10 -30.82 7.42 24.47
C THR A 10 -29.39 7.70 24.93
N ILE A 11 -28.93 6.96 25.94
CA ILE A 11 -27.52 6.94 26.35
C ILE A 11 -26.78 6.08 25.32
N THR A 12 -26.09 6.74 24.37
CA THR A 12 -25.08 6.06 23.54
C THR A 12 -23.87 5.76 24.40
N SER A 13 -23.76 4.52 24.86
CA SER A 13 -22.56 4.02 25.52
C SER A 13 -21.42 3.98 24.50
N LEU A 14 -20.45 4.88 24.63
CA LEU A 14 -19.14 4.76 24.01
C LEU A 14 -18.48 3.49 24.57
N VAL A 15 -18.51 2.41 23.82
CA VAL A 15 -17.72 1.23 24.13
C VAL A 15 -16.28 1.63 23.86
N PRO A 16 -15.38 1.60 24.87
CA PRO A 16 -13.97 1.85 24.63
C PRO A 16 -13.48 0.81 23.63
N ILE A 17 -12.93 1.27 22.50
CA ILE A 17 -12.26 0.41 21.52
C ILE A 17 -11.06 -0.19 22.23
N ALA A 18 -11.20 -1.43 22.69
CA ALA A 18 -10.08 -2.16 23.27
C ALA A 18 -9.04 -2.33 22.16
N ARG A 19 -7.89 -1.65 22.29
CA ARG A 19 -6.73 -1.87 21.45
C ARG A 19 -6.40 -3.36 21.56
N ALA A 20 -6.37 -4.07 20.42
CA ALA A 20 -5.94 -5.45 20.41
C ALA A 20 -4.54 -5.48 21.07
N GLN A 21 -4.39 -6.25 22.16
CA GLN A 21 -3.16 -6.22 22.94
C GLN A 21 -2.04 -6.77 22.06
N SER A 22 -1.02 -5.96 21.72
CA SER A 22 0.17 -6.41 21.02
C SER A 22 0.84 -7.52 21.83
N SER A 23 1.17 -8.64 21.18
CA SER A 23 1.78 -9.79 21.86
C SER A 23 3.30 -9.84 21.70
N PHE A 24 3.85 -9.08 20.74
CA PHE A 24 5.28 -9.09 20.40
C PHE A 24 5.89 -7.69 20.44
N HIS A 25 7.18 -7.63 20.79
CA HIS A 25 8.01 -6.50 20.43
C HIS A 25 8.21 -6.47 18.92
N VAL A 26 8.44 -5.28 18.36
CA VAL A 26 8.64 -5.08 16.93
C VAL A 26 10.13 -5.00 16.63
N GLY A 27 10.60 -5.89 15.77
CA GLY A 27 11.93 -5.80 15.15
C GLY A 27 11.83 -5.10 13.79
N VAL A 28 12.89 -4.40 13.38
CA VAL A 28 13.02 -3.86 12.03
C VAL A 28 14.37 -4.21 11.42
N ALA A 29 14.37 -4.63 10.15
CA ALA A 29 15.58 -4.92 9.39
C ALA A 29 15.41 -4.48 7.94
N ASN A 30 16.51 -4.24 7.24
CA ASN A 30 16.50 -3.95 5.82
C ASN A 30 17.12 -5.12 5.04
N ARG A 31 16.61 -5.34 3.83
CA ARG A 31 17.16 -6.28 2.83
C ARG A 31 17.13 -5.63 1.46
N THR A 32 18.03 -6.08 0.62
CA THR A 32 18.00 -5.76 -0.80
C THR A 32 17.93 -7.06 -1.57
N PHE A 33 16.82 -7.26 -2.28
CA PHE A 33 16.65 -8.39 -3.18
C PHE A 33 16.94 -7.96 -4.61
N LEU A 34 17.39 -8.89 -5.44
CA LEU A 34 17.60 -8.61 -6.85
C LEU A 34 16.34 -8.98 -7.62
N GLY A 35 15.72 -7.99 -8.27
CA GLY A 35 14.75 -8.23 -9.32
C GLY A 35 15.43 -8.94 -10.48
N ARG A 36 14.78 -9.91 -11.10
CA ARG A 36 15.26 -10.51 -12.37
C ARG A 36 14.65 -9.77 -13.54
N ASP A 37 15.31 -9.95 -14.69
CA ASP A 37 14.96 -9.36 -15.96
C ASP A 37 13.46 -9.33 -16.22
N ALA A 38 12.92 -8.11 -16.32
CA ALA A 38 11.66 -7.88 -16.97
C ALA A 38 11.86 -8.08 -18.49
N SER A 39 10.78 -8.33 -19.22
CA SER A 39 10.79 -8.39 -20.70
C SER A 39 11.34 -7.09 -21.34
N TYR A 40 11.45 -6.01 -20.56
CA TYR A 40 12.01 -4.72 -20.91
C TYR A 40 12.92 -4.22 -19.79
N ASP A 41 14.23 -4.23 -20.06
CA ASP A 41 15.27 -3.80 -19.09
C ASP A 41 15.53 -2.29 -19.18
N TRP A 42 14.65 -1.50 -18.60
CA TRP A 42 14.84 -0.06 -18.46
C TRP A 42 15.66 0.33 -17.22
N ARG A 43 15.76 -0.59 -16.26
CA ARG A 43 16.44 -0.36 -14.98
C ARG A 43 17.96 -0.50 -15.11
N GLY A 44 18.43 -1.12 -16.22
CA GLY A 44 19.84 -1.43 -16.46
C GLY A 44 20.36 -2.56 -15.57
N ALA A 45 21.37 -3.28 -16.02
CA ALA A 45 21.92 -4.49 -15.36
C ALA A 45 22.41 -4.28 -13.92
N LYS A 46 22.55 -3.04 -13.44
CA LYS A 46 23.08 -2.72 -12.12
C LYS A 46 22.02 -2.35 -11.07
N THR A 47 20.75 -2.18 -11.42
CA THR A 47 19.76 -1.52 -10.56
C THR A 47 18.45 -2.24 -10.36
N HIS A 48 18.38 -3.54 -10.56
CA HIS A 48 17.22 -4.34 -10.13
C HIS A 48 17.17 -4.54 -8.60
N ALA A 49 17.74 -3.61 -7.84
CA ALA A 49 17.75 -3.68 -6.39
C ALA A 49 16.37 -3.34 -5.84
N LEU A 50 15.72 -4.31 -5.23
CA LEU A 50 14.48 -4.13 -4.49
C LEU A 50 14.82 -3.90 -3.02
N VAL A 51 15.02 -2.63 -2.66
CA VAL A 51 15.31 -2.23 -1.27
C VAL A 51 14.04 -2.38 -0.44
N THR A 52 14.12 -3.16 0.63
CA THR A 52 12.97 -3.49 1.49
C THR A 52 13.22 -3.12 2.93
N THR A 53 12.14 -2.74 3.62
CA THR A 53 12.07 -2.65 5.07
C THR A 53 11.16 -3.78 5.58
N ILE A 54 11.63 -4.50 6.59
CA ILE A 54 10.96 -5.68 7.15
C ILE A 54 10.68 -5.40 8.62
N TRP A 55 9.41 -5.38 9.01
CA TRP A 55 8.97 -5.38 10.40
C TRP A 55 8.57 -6.81 10.78
N TYR A 56 8.96 -7.24 11.97
CA TYR A 56 8.74 -8.63 12.37
C TYR A 56 8.59 -8.77 13.88
N PRO A 57 7.92 -9.83 14.36
CA PRO A 57 7.86 -10.15 15.78
C PRO A 57 9.25 -10.37 16.34
N ALA A 58 9.68 -9.51 17.25
CA ALA A 58 10.98 -9.62 17.92
C ALA A 58 10.86 -10.39 19.24
N ASP A 59 11.99 -10.86 19.75
CA ASP A 59 12.06 -11.54 21.03
C ASP A 59 11.72 -10.61 22.22
N ALA A 60 11.42 -11.20 23.35
CA ALA A 60 10.97 -10.47 24.54
C ALA A 60 12.04 -9.53 25.15
N GLY A 61 13.30 -9.66 24.74
CA GLY A 61 14.41 -8.81 25.17
C GLY A 61 14.65 -7.61 24.26
N ALA A 62 13.89 -7.47 23.17
CA ALA A 62 14.08 -6.40 22.20
C ALA A 62 13.78 -5.03 22.81
N VAL A 63 14.69 -4.07 22.61
CA VAL A 63 14.54 -2.68 23.06
C VAL A 63 14.15 -1.81 21.87
N GLU A 64 12.87 -1.43 21.83
CA GLU A 64 12.32 -0.59 20.78
C GLU A 64 12.70 0.88 20.97
N THR A 65 13.09 1.52 19.90
CA THR A 65 13.34 2.96 19.81
C THR A 65 12.44 3.58 18.75
N GLU A 66 12.18 4.89 18.86
CA GLU A 66 11.51 5.64 17.83
C GLU A 66 12.28 5.53 16.52
N GLN A 67 11.56 5.24 15.45
CA GLN A 67 12.06 5.26 14.08
C GLN A 67 11.47 6.49 13.38
N GLY A 68 12.25 7.11 12.50
CA GLY A 68 11.82 8.31 11.77
C GLY A 68 12.12 8.21 10.28
N VAL A 69 11.38 8.97 9.49
CA VAL A 69 11.65 9.19 8.07
C VAL A 69 12.47 10.48 7.94
N GLY A 70 13.58 10.42 7.22
CA GLY A 70 14.48 11.56 7.01
C GLY A 70 15.58 11.69 8.08
N ASP A 71 15.94 12.92 8.45
CA ASP A 71 16.97 13.20 9.44
C ASP A 71 16.55 12.67 10.83
N PRO A 72 17.35 11.80 11.47
CA PRO A 72 17.04 11.30 12.81
C PRO A 72 16.87 12.38 13.89
N ALA A 73 17.53 13.54 13.75
CA ALA A 73 17.43 14.65 14.69
C ALA A 73 16.12 15.44 14.50
N HIS A 74 15.62 15.47 13.27
CA HIS A 74 14.42 16.23 12.89
C HIS A 74 13.59 15.38 11.90
N PRO A 75 12.97 14.28 12.34
CA PRO A 75 12.26 13.40 11.45
C PRO A 75 11.08 14.10 10.77
N PHE A 76 10.96 13.88 9.46
CA PHE A 76 9.82 14.35 8.67
C PHE A 76 8.52 13.70 9.14
N ALA A 77 8.56 12.38 9.38
CA ALA A 77 7.43 11.61 9.88
C ALA A 77 7.90 10.50 10.83
N SER A 78 7.00 9.99 11.65
CA SER A 78 7.24 8.81 12.48
C SER A 78 7.16 7.54 11.63
N ALA A 79 8.11 6.64 11.80
CA ALA A 79 8.06 5.27 11.28
C ALA A 79 7.77 4.25 12.40
N GLY A 80 7.09 4.71 13.48
CA GLY A 80 6.71 3.90 14.64
C GLY A 80 7.89 3.55 15.53
N ARG A 81 7.70 2.56 16.39
CA ARG A 81 8.73 2.05 17.31
C ARG A 81 9.18 0.66 16.87
N ALA A 82 10.49 0.42 16.86
CA ALA A 82 11.05 -0.88 16.53
C ALA A 82 12.47 -1.05 17.09
N ALA A 83 12.88 -2.29 17.29
CA ALA A 83 14.24 -2.68 17.66
C ALA A 83 15.01 -3.10 16.41
N ARG A 84 16.02 -2.33 16.04
CA ARG A 84 16.81 -2.59 14.83
C ARG A 84 17.59 -3.89 14.97
N ASP A 85 17.42 -4.78 13.98
CA ASP A 85 18.07 -6.08 13.84
C ASP A 85 17.93 -7.02 15.08
N ALA A 86 16.94 -6.78 15.94
CA ALA A 86 16.65 -7.61 17.11
C ALA A 86 16.40 -9.08 16.75
N GLY A 87 16.59 -10.00 17.68
CA GLY A 87 16.25 -11.42 17.49
C GLY A 87 14.79 -11.62 17.08
N LEU A 88 14.53 -12.59 16.22
CA LEU A 88 13.16 -12.97 15.85
C LEU A 88 12.53 -13.73 17.01
N ALA A 89 11.28 -13.46 17.36
CA ALA A 89 10.56 -14.19 18.40
C ALA A 89 10.62 -15.71 18.17
N SER A 90 10.87 -16.48 19.22
CA SER A 90 11.09 -17.93 19.12
C SER A 90 9.82 -18.71 18.78
N ALA A 91 8.66 -18.21 19.19
CA ALA A 91 7.34 -18.80 18.95
C ALA A 91 6.37 -17.76 18.35
N PRO A 92 5.44 -18.21 17.48
CA PRO A 92 5.29 -19.56 16.93
C PRO A 92 6.46 -19.98 16.04
N ALA A 93 6.49 -21.25 15.62
CA ALA A 93 7.56 -21.75 14.75
C ALA A 93 7.63 -21.02 13.41
N LYS A 94 6.48 -20.62 12.85
CA LYS A 94 6.35 -19.87 11.62
C LYS A 94 5.33 -18.75 11.73
N PHE A 95 5.55 -17.68 11.01
CA PHE A 95 4.72 -16.49 10.92
C PHE A 95 4.11 -16.35 9.52
N SER A 96 2.90 -15.80 9.43
CA SER A 96 2.35 -15.34 8.15
C SER A 96 3.15 -14.14 7.64
N LEU A 97 3.26 -13.99 6.32
CA LEU A 97 3.96 -12.88 5.69
C LEU A 97 2.95 -11.95 5.00
N ILE A 98 3.14 -10.63 5.20
CA ILE A 98 2.35 -9.60 4.52
C ILE A 98 3.28 -8.73 3.68
N LEU A 99 3.07 -8.74 2.37
CA LEU A 99 3.74 -7.83 1.43
C LEU A 99 3.08 -6.46 1.50
N LEU A 100 3.87 -5.39 1.52
CA LEU A 100 3.38 -4.02 1.61
C LEU A 100 3.83 -3.19 0.40
N SER A 101 2.89 -2.44 -0.20
CA SER A 101 3.12 -1.58 -1.37
C SER A 101 2.69 -0.15 -1.08
N HIS A 102 3.65 0.79 -1.18
CA HIS A 102 3.41 2.22 -0.96
C HIS A 102 2.65 2.90 -2.12
N GLY A 103 2.15 4.09 -1.90
CA GLY A 103 1.51 4.93 -2.92
C GLY A 103 2.50 5.50 -3.95
N THR A 104 1.97 6.26 -4.91
CA THR A 104 2.77 6.97 -5.93
C THR A 104 3.83 7.83 -5.29
N GLY A 105 5.06 7.74 -5.79
CA GLY A 105 6.21 8.56 -5.35
C GLY A 105 6.65 8.36 -3.91
N GLY A 106 6.07 7.40 -3.18
CA GLY A 106 6.31 7.17 -1.76
C GLY A 106 7.59 6.39 -1.45
N SER A 107 7.58 5.67 -0.35
CA SER A 107 8.67 4.75 0.05
C SER A 107 8.13 3.61 0.91
N ALA A 108 8.96 2.57 1.11
CA ALA A 108 8.63 1.47 2.01
C ALA A 108 8.26 1.96 3.42
N LEU A 109 8.94 3.00 3.92
CA LEU A 109 8.68 3.56 5.24
C LEU A 109 7.31 4.22 5.38
N MET A 110 6.66 4.66 4.30
CA MET A 110 5.28 5.16 4.35
C MET A 110 4.24 4.10 4.75
N MET A 111 4.64 2.83 4.80
CA MET A 111 3.80 1.74 5.29
C MET A 111 4.15 1.34 6.73
N ALA A 112 4.98 2.12 7.43
CA ALA A 112 5.52 1.75 8.74
C ALA A 112 4.43 1.68 9.83
N TRP A 113 3.44 2.56 9.79
CA TRP A 113 2.31 2.54 10.72
C TRP A 113 1.55 1.21 10.68
N LEU A 114 1.37 0.62 9.49
CA LEU A 114 0.74 -0.68 9.32
C LEU A 114 1.74 -1.82 9.56
N GLY A 115 2.98 -1.67 9.08
CA GLY A 115 4.04 -2.67 9.21
C GLY A 115 4.37 -2.98 10.68
N THR A 116 4.48 -1.96 11.52
CA THR A 116 4.73 -2.11 12.96
C THR A 116 3.56 -2.77 13.69
N GLU A 117 2.32 -2.38 13.39
CA GLU A 117 1.13 -2.99 13.99
C GLU A 117 0.97 -4.47 13.57
N LEU A 118 1.20 -4.79 12.30
CA LEU A 118 1.21 -6.18 11.84
C LEU A 118 2.27 -7.01 12.57
N ALA A 119 3.49 -6.48 12.72
CA ALA A 119 4.58 -7.16 13.42
C ALA A 119 4.27 -7.39 14.90
N ALA A 120 3.70 -6.38 15.58
CA ALA A 120 3.25 -6.50 16.98
C ALA A 120 2.16 -7.58 17.16
N HIS A 121 1.45 -7.93 16.08
CA HIS A 121 0.39 -8.94 16.06
C HIS A 121 0.79 -10.27 15.40
N GLY A 122 2.09 -10.52 15.23
CA GLY A 122 2.58 -11.84 14.82
C GLY A 122 2.69 -12.05 13.32
N TYR A 123 2.82 -10.99 12.52
CA TYR A 123 3.10 -11.08 11.09
C TYR A 123 4.53 -10.63 10.79
N ILE A 124 5.14 -11.19 9.76
CA ILE A 124 6.32 -10.60 9.13
C ILE A 124 5.79 -9.70 8.01
N ALA A 125 5.95 -8.38 8.16
CA ALA A 125 5.52 -7.39 7.17
C ALA A 125 6.72 -6.87 6.39
N VAL A 126 6.68 -6.89 5.07
CA VAL A 126 7.79 -6.45 4.21
C VAL A 126 7.32 -5.46 3.15
N ALA A 127 7.87 -4.26 3.20
CA ALA A 127 7.62 -3.19 2.23
C ALA A 127 8.80 -3.01 1.30
N VAL A 128 8.55 -2.72 0.02
CA VAL A 128 9.57 -2.47 -1.00
C VAL A 128 9.52 -1.03 -1.48
N ASN A 129 10.67 -0.45 -1.78
CA ASN A 129 10.77 0.74 -2.61
C ASN A 129 10.66 0.31 -4.08
N HIS A 130 9.55 0.67 -4.74
CA HIS A 130 9.36 0.32 -6.16
C HIS A 130 10.29 1.16 -7.03
N PRO A 131 11.20 0.56 -7.78
CA PRO A 131 12.18 1.30 -8.59
C PRO A 131 11.52 2.29 -9.56
N GLY A 132 12.09 3.49 -9.66
CA GLY A 132 11.61 4.55 -10.54
C GLY A 132 10.28 5.19 -10.14
N ASN A 133 9.66 4.74 -9.02
CA ASN A 133 8.47 5.35 -8.44
C ASN A 133 8.59 5.42 -6.91
N ASN A 134 9.73 5.81 -6.40
CA ASN A 134 9.93 6.01 -4.98
C ASN A 134 10.82 7.22 -4.69
N ALA A 135 10.62 7.85 -3.55
CA ALA A 135 11.32 9.07 -3.14
C ALA A 135 12.79 8.84 -2.76
N VAL A 136 13.23 7.58 -2.61
CA VAL A 136 14.60 7.24 -2.19
C VAL A 136 15.53 7.18 -3.39
N ASP A 137 15.11 6.44 -4.46
CA ASP A 137 15.94 6.21 -5.65
C ASP A 137 15.64 7.20 -6.78
N GLY A 138 14.51 7.92 -6.67
CA GLY A 138 14.03 8.89 -7.65
C GLY A 138 12.97 8.35 -8.61
N TYR A 139 12.65 9.16 -9.61
CA TYR A 139 11.49 8.99 -10.48
C TYR A 139 11.87 8.80 -11.92
N THR A 140 11.24 7.84 -12.60
CA THR A 140 11.38 7.59 -14.03
C THR A 140 10.01 7.50 -14.70
N VAL A 141 9.96 7.73 -16.02
CA VAL A 141 8.73 7.58 -16.79
C VAL A 141 8.21 6.15 -16.65
N GLN A 142 9.10 5.18 -16.80
CA GLN A 142 8.77 3.76 -16.73
C GLN A 142 8.19 3.38 -15.36
N GLY A 143 8.84 3.79 -14.27
CA GLY A 143 8.38 3.51 -12.92
C GLY A 143 7.00 4.08 -12.59
N PHE A 144 6.60 5.18 -13.25
CA PHE A 144 5.27 5.77 -13.09
C PHE A 144 4.21 5.17 -14.02
N THR A 145 4.60 4.65 -15.18
CA THR A 145 3.65 4.20 -16.21
C THR A 145 3.50 2.70 -16.33
N LEU A 146 4.51 1.94 -15.90
CA LEU A 146 4.48 0.47 -15.88
C LEU A 146 4.00 -0.05 -14.52
N GLY A 147 2.79 0.36 -14.12
CA GLY A 147 2.23 0.03 -12.80
C GLY A 147 2.15 -1.46 -12.49
N TRP A 148 2.05 -2.31 -13.52
CA TRP A 148 2.04 -3.78 -13.38
C TRP A 148 3.36 -4.33 -12.83
N GLU A 149 4.50 -3.67 -13.09
CA GLU A 149 5.81 -4.10 -12.57
C GLU A 149 5.86 -4.13 -11.04
N ARG A 150 5.03 -3.32 -10.36
CA ARG A 150 4.96 -3.30 -8.91
C ARG A 150 4.50 -4.64 -8.32
N ALA A 151 3.59 -5.35 -8.99
CA ALA A 151 3.18 -6.70 -8.59
C ALA A 151 4.33 -7.70 -8.81
N VAL A 152 5.08 -7.55 -9.90
CA VAL A 152 6.29 -8.35 -10.17
C VAL A 152 7.36 -8.11 -9.11
N ASP A 153 7.58 -6.85 -8.70
CA ASP A 153 8.51 -6.52 -7.60
C ASP A 153 8.13 -7.24 -6.30
N LEU A 154 6.84 -7.22 -5.93
CA LEU A 154 6.37 -7.93 -4.74
C LEU A 154 6.57 -9.44 -4.82
N SER A 155 6.32 -10.05 -5.98
CA SER A 155 6.59 -11.47 -6.19
C SER A 155 8.08 -11.80 -6.04
N ARG A 156 8.97 -10.93 -6.51
CA ARG A 156 10.43 -11.06 -6.33
C ARG A 156 10.87 -10.89 -4.88
N VAL A 157 10.27 -9.92 -4.19
CA VAL A 157 10.49 -9.75 -2.74
C VAL A 157 10.05 -11.00 -1.99
N LEU A 158 8.91 -11.59 -2.35
CA LEU A 158 8.46 -12.86 -1.76
C LEU A 158 9.45 -13.99 -2.01
N ASP A 159 9.97 -14.13 -3.25
CA ASP A 159 11.02 -15.12 -3.57
C ASP A 159 12.25 -14.92 -2.67
N GLY A 160 12.70 -13.66 -2.56
CA GLY A 160 13.84 -13.30 -1.73
C GLY A 160 13.62 -13.57 -0.24
N MET A 161 12.44 -13.24 0.27
CA MET A 161 12.08 -13.49 1.68
C MET A 161 12.02 -14.97 2.02
N LEU A 162 11.49 -15.78 1.12
CA LEU A 162 11.43 -17.25 1.31
C LEU A 162 12.82 -17.89 1.24
N ALA A 163 13.76 -17.28 0.50
CA ALA A 163 15.15 -17.73 0.38
C ALA A 163 16.09 -17.10 1.42
N ASP A 164 15.65 -16.09 2.17
CA ASP A 164 16.48 -15.41 3.19
C ASP A 164 16.82 -16.40 4.33
N GLU A 165 18.11 -16.51 4.68
CA GLU A 165 18.60 -17.46 5.69
C GLU A 165 17.99 -17.22 7.08
N ARG A 166 17.64 -15.98 7.40
CA ARG A 166 17.07 -15.60 8.69
C ARG A 166 15.55 -15.73 8.73
N PHE A 167 14.87 -15.19 7.69
CA PHE A 167 13.42 -15.08 7.66
C PHE A 167 12.75 -16.30 7.02
N GLY A 168 13.34 -16.87 5.95
CA GLY A 168 12.73 -17.95 5.17
C GLY A 168 12.28 -19.15 5.99
N PRO A 169 13.12 -19.71 6.90
CA PRO A 169 12.73 -20.82 7.77
C PRO A 169 11.56 -20.48 8.71
N ARG A 170 11.31 -19.19 8.96
CA ARG A 170 10.30 -18.67 9.90
C ARG A 170 9.02 -18.19 9.21
N ILE A 171 8.97 -18.20 7.88
CA ILE A 171 7.79 -17.83 7.09
C ILE A 171 6.94 -19.07 6.81
N ASP A 172 5.63 -18.95 6.99
CA ASP A 172 4.67 -19.91 6.45
C ASP A 172 4.31 -19.53 5.02
N ALA A 173 4.90 -20.21 4.04
CA ALA A 173 4.68 -19.93 2.62
C ALA A 173 3.23 -20.19 2.15
N GLY A 174 2.41 -20.90 2.93
CA GLY A 174 0.98 -21.08 2.69
C GLY A 174 0.10 -19.93 3.20
N ARG A 175 0.67 -19.02 4.00
CA ARG A 175 -0.04 -17.90 4.65
C ARG A 175 0.59 -16.56 4.28
N VAL A 176 0.47 -16.19 3.00
CA VAL A 176 0.97 -14.93 2.45
C VAL A 176 -0.22 -14.03 2.10
N GLY A 177 -0.23 -12.83 2.66
CA GLY A 177 -1.15 -11.75 2.29
C GLY A 177 -0.41 -10.56 1.71
N ALA A 178 -1.16 -9.58 1.24
CA ALA A 178 -0.58 -8.31 0.80
C ALA A 178 -1.48 -7.13 1.15
N ALA A 179 -0.87 -5.97 1.43
CA ALA A 179 -1.60 -4.72 1.63
C ALA A 179 -0.93 -3.56 0.89
N GLY A 180 -1.73 -2.57 0.47
CA GLY A 180 -1.16 -1.44 -0.27
C GLY A 180 -2.03 -0.21 -0.23
N PHE A 181 -1.35 0.95 -0.26
CA PHE A 181 -1.97 2.27 -0.22
C PHE A 181 -1.97 2.93 -1.59
N SER A 182 -3.08 3.54 -1.99
CA SER A 182 -3.21 4.33 -3.22
C SER A 182 -2.81 3.52 -4.47
N LEU A 183 -1.75 3.87 -5.17
CA LEU A 183 -1.17 3.06 -6.25
C LEU A 183 -0.74 1.66 -5.75
N GLY A 184 -0.35 1.53 -4.48
CA GLY A 184 -0.16 0.22 -3.84
C GLY A 184 -1.46 -0.57 -3.74
N GLY A 185 -2.60 0.08 -3.56
CA GLY A 185 -3.92 -0.55 -3.63
C GLY A 185 -4.26 -1.09 -5.02
N TYR A 186 -3.94 -0.35 -6.09
CA TYR A 186 -3.96 -0.86 -7.46
C TYR A 186 -3.05 -2.09 -7.61
N THR A 187 -1.83 -2.02 -7.05
CA THR A 187 -0.89 -3.15 -7.06
C THR A 187 -1.49 -4.40 -6.43
N MET A 188 -2.33 -4.26 -5.40
CA MET A 188 -3.03 -5.40 -4.78
C MET A 188 -3.99 -6.07 -5.76
N MET A 189 -4.70 -5.31 -6.57
CA MET A 189 -5.62 -5.88 -7.58
C MET A 189 -4.83 -6.62 -8.67
N VAL A 190 -3.72 -6.03 -9.15
CA VAL A 190 -2.84 -6.69 -10.15
C VAL A 190 -2.22 -7.97 -9.58
N LEU A 191 -1.76 -7.92 -8.33
CA LEU A 191 -1.19 -9.09 -7.62
C LEU A 191 -2.24 -10.19 -7.39
N ALA A 192 -3.52 -9.82 -7.26
CA ALA A 192 -4.65 -10.75 -7.19
C ALA A 192 -5.11 -11.26 -8.57
N GLY A 193 -4.47 -10.82 -9.66
CA GLY A 193 -4.70 -11.30 -11.03
C GLY A 193 -5.50 -10.38 -11.94
N ALA A 194 -5.88 -9.18 -11.48
CA ALA A 194 -6.51 -8.18 -12.34
C ALA A 194 -5.55 -7.72 -13.44
N VAL A 195 -6.13 -7.30 -14.57
CA VAL A 195 -5.40 -6.73 -15.71
C VAL A 195 -6.00 -5.36 -16.08
N ALA A 196 -5.18 -4.48 -16.61
CA ALA A 196 -5.61 -3.17 -17.07
C ALA A 196 -5.75 -3.13 -18.59
N VAL A 197 -6.59 -2.22 -19.09
CA VAL A 197 -6.60 -1.89 -20.52
C VAL A 197 -5.24 -1.29 -20.89
N PRO A 198 -4.57 -1.77 -21.94
CA PRO A 198 -3.29 -1.23 -22.36
C PRO A 198 -3.35 0.27 -22.63
N PHE A 199 -2.26 0.96 -22.35
CA PHE A 199 -2.15 2.38 -22.63
C PHE A 199 -1.98 2.65 -24.13
N ASP A 200 -2.96 3.32 -24.72
CA ASP A 200 -2.79 4.12 -25.93
C ASP A 200 -2.52 5.57 -25.48
N LEU A 201 -1.25 5.95 -25.42
CA LEU A 201 -0.83 7.22 -24.81
C LEU A 201 -1.38 8.44 -25.54
N GLU A 202 -1.52 8.39 -26.89
CA GLU A 202 -2.04 9.52 -27.68
C GLU A 202 -3.55 9.69 -27.43
N LYS A 203 -4.28 8.59 -27.38
CA LYS A 203 -5.71 8.59 -27.05
C LYS A 203 -5.94 9.04 -25.60
N LEU A 204 -5.12 8.58 -24.67
CA LEU A 204 -5.21 8.96 -23.26
C LEU A 204 -4.99 10.47 -23.08
N GLU A 205 -3.99 11.06 -23.77
CA GLU A 205 -3.76 12.50 -23.72
C GLU A 205 -4.99 13.28 -24.14
N GLN A 206 -5.64 12.88 -25.25
CA GLN A 206 -6.88 13.50 -25.71
C GLN A 206 -8.03 13.33 -24.70
N GLU A 207 -8.21 12.13 -24.16
CA GLU A 207 -9.25 11.83 -23.17
C GLU A 207 -9.05 12.62 -21.88
N CYS A 208 -7.79 12.85 -21.46
CA CYS A 208 -7.45 13.71 -20.32
C CYS A 208 -7.85 15.17 -20.56
N VAL A 209 -7.50 15.73 -21.73
CA VAL A 209 -7.85 17.11 -22.10
C VAL A 209 -9.36 17.29 -22.14
N GLU A 210 -10.09 16.30 -22.62
CA GLU A 210 -11.55 16.30 -22.71
C GLU A 210 -12.26 15.99 -21.38
N GLY A 211 -11.51 15.62 -20.32
CA GLY A 211 -12.05 15.26 -19.01
C GLY A 211 -12.90 13.98 -19.02
N LYS A 212 -12.68 13.10 -20.00
CA LYS A 212 -13.47 11.86 -20.16
C LYS A 212 -13.02 10.72 -19.28
N VAL A 213 -11.78 10.74 -18.82
CA VAL A 213 -11.22 9.72 -17.92
C VAL A 213 -10.50 10.40 -16.77
N TRP A 214 -10.61 9.80 -15.57
CA TRP A 214 -9.66 10.06 -14.51
C TRP A 214 -8.58 8.99 -14.61
N ASP A 215 -7.35 9.42 -14.82
CA ASP A 215 -6.19 8.53 -14.87
C ASP A 215 -5.02 9.22 -14.18
N LEU A 216 -4.15 8.46 -13.53
CA LEU A 216 -2.95 8.99 -12.89
C LEU A 216 -2.06 9.77 -13.90
N MET A 217 -2.14 9.38 -15.18
CA MET A 217 -1.46 10.07 -16.27
C MET A 217 -2.08 11.44 -16.56
N CYS A 218 -3.41 11.59 -16.39
CA CYS A 218 -4.08 12.89 -16.53
C CYS A 218 -3.74 13.83 -15.38
N TYR A 219 -3.62 13.28 -14.19
CA TYR A 219 -3.14 13.97 -13.01
C TYR A 219 -1.61 13.93 -13.03
N SER A 220 -0.99 14.87 -13.73
CA SER A 220 0.48 14.99 -13.67
C SER A 220 0.92 15.10 -12.20
N PRO A 221 1.47 14.05 -11.60
CA PRO A 221 1.78 14.08 -10.18
C PRO A 221 2.76 15.20 -9.89
N PRO A 222 2.59 15.96 -8.78
CA PRO A 222 3.49 17.06 -8.43
C PRO A 222 4.97 16.65 -8.40
N GLU A 223 5.24 15.39 -8.03
CA GLU A 223 6.57 14.80 -7.96
C GLU A 223 7.19 14.60 -9.34
N PHE A 224 6.37 14.44 -10.38
CA PHE A 224 6.85 14.18 -11.74
C PHE A 224 6.09 15.00 -12.79
N PRO A 225 6.32 16.32 -12.84
CA PRO A 225 5.63 17.20 -13.79
C PRO A 225 5.87 16.81 -15.26
N GLY A 226 4.81 16.85 -16.05
CA GLY A 226 4.86 16.55 -17.49
C GLY A 226 5.02 15.05 -17.80
N LEU A 227 4.62 14.16 -16.90
CA LEU A 227 4.73 12.71 -17.07
C LEU A 227 4.15 12.23 -18.40
N THR A 228 2.94 12.64 -18.76
CA THR A 228 2.25 12.22 -20.00
C THR A 228 3.07 12.57 -21.26
N ALA A 229 3.51 13.82 -21.36
CA ALA A 229 4.33 14.26 -22.50
C ALA A 229 5.65 13.50 -22.62
N LYS A 230 6.29 13.23 -21.47
CA LYS A 230 7.53 12.43 -21.40
C LYS A 230 7.27 10.99 -21.80
N ALA A 231 6.16 10.38 -21.38
CA ALA A 231 5.76 9.02 -21.73
C ALA A 231 5.50 8.88 -23.24
N ILE A 232 4.79 9.83 -23.85
CA ILE A 232 4.55 9.89 -25.29
C ILE A 232 5.88 10.02 -26.05
N ALA A 233 6.76 10.93 -25.61
CA ALA A 233 8.07 11.11 -26.24
C ALA A 233 8.92 9.83 -26.16
N LEU A 234 8.94 9.15 -25.01
CA LEU A 234 9.63 7.88 -24.83
C LEU A 234 9.04 6.79 -25.72
N ALA A 235 7.71 6.68 -25.77
CA ALA A 235 7.04 5.68 -26.61
C ALA A 235 7.33 5.87 -28.11
N LYS A 236 7.59 7.09 -28.58
CA LYS A 236 7.98 7.36 -29.98
C LYS A 236 9.37 6.80 -30.33
N THR A 237 10.27 6.72 -29.37
CA THR A 237 11.69 6.38 -29.61
C THR A 237 12.08 4.99 -29.07
N ASP A 238 11.33 4.45 -28.10
CA ASP A 238 11.66 3.19 -27.42
C ASP A 238 10.60 2.11 -27.69
N ALA A 239 10.93 1.13 -28.54
CA ALA A 239 10.04 0.03 -28.88
C ALA A 239 9.83 -0.94 -27.69
N GLY A 240 10.84 -1.10 -26.83
CA GLY A 240 10.74 -1.91 -25.62
C GLY A 240 9.74 -1.32 -24.64
N TYR A 241 9.78 0.00 -24.44
CA TYR A 241 8.81 0.69 -23.62
C TYR A 241 7.37 0.55 -24.15
N ARG A 242 7.18 0.70 -25.48
CA ARG A 242 5.85 0.47 -26.09
C ARG A 242 5.34 -0.96 -25.83
N ALA A 243 6.20 -1.95 -25.97
CA ALA A 243 5.84 -3.33 -25.68
C ALA A 243 5.49 -3.51 -24.20
N ALA A 244 6.28 -2.93 -23.29
CA ALA A 244 6.05 -3.01 -21.86
C ALA A 244 4.73 -2.35 -21.41
N LEU A 245 4.27 -1.29 -22.09
CA LEU A 245 2.94 -0.71 -21.82
C LEU A 245 1.81 -1.70 -22.09
N GLN A 246 1.98 -2.65 -23.04
CA GLN A 246 0.98 -3.65 -23.39
C GLN A 246 0.92 -4.79 -22.35
N GLU A 247 1.98 -4.99 -21.57
CA GLU A 247 2.03 -5.99 -20.50
C GLU A 247 0.99 -5.73 -19.39
N SER A 248 0.44 -4.54 -19.30
CA SER A 248 -0.68 -4.24 -18.38
C SER A 248 -1.91 -5.09 -18.63
N ALA A 249 -2.09 -5.61 -19.85
CA ALA A 249 -3.17 -6.53 -20.24
C ALA A 249 -2.87 -8.00 -19.94
N VAL A 250 -1.66 -8.30 -19.44
CA VAL A 250 -1.27 -9.65 -19.03
C VAL A 250 -1.40 -9.75 -17.51
N SER A 251 -1.84 -10.92 -17.02
CA SER A 251 -1.93 -11.12 -15.57
C SER A 251 -0.55 -11.29 -14.94
N HIS A 252 -0.27 -10.48 -13.93
CA HIS A 252 0.90 -10.57 -13.06
C HIS A 252 0.53 -11.04 -11.65
N GLY A 253 -0.57 -11.78 -11.53
CA GLY A 253 -1.04 -12.36 -10.28
C GLY A 253 -0.07 -13.39 -9.72
N ASP A 254 0.08 -13.40 -8.38
CA ASP A 254 0.89 -14.40 -7.67
C ASP A 254 -0.03 -15.33 -6.86
N ALA A 255 -0.13 -16.58 -7.28
CA ALA A 255 -1.01 -17.58 -6.65
C ALA A 255 -0.63 -17.90 -5.19
N ARG A 256 0.54 -17.49 -4.72
CA ARG A 256 0.96 -17.63 -3.32
C ARG A 256 0.28 -16.60 -2.41
N VAL A 257 -0.17 -15.47 -2.97
CA VAL A 257 -0.93 -14.45 -2.23
C VAL A 257 -2.36 -14.93 -2.06
N ARG A 258 -2.80 -15.02 -0.81
CA ARG A 258 -4.09 -15.63 -0.42
C ARG A 258 -5.16 -14.63 0.00
N ALA A 259 -4.77 -13.37 0.27
CA ALA A 259 -5.68 -12.29 0.64
C ALA A 259 -5.03 -10.94 0.39
N VAL A 260 -5.80 -9.92 0.00
CA VAL A 260 -5.30 -8.56 -0.21
C VAL A 260 -6.14 -7.53 0.53
N PHE A 261 -5.46 -6.55 1.14
CA PHE A 261 -6.06 -5.41 1.85
C PHE A 261 -5.65 -4.11 1.14
N ALA A 262 -6.61 -3.39 0.58
CA ALA A 262 -6.36 -2.19 -0.20
C ALA A 262 -6.81 -0.93 0.54
N ILE A 263 -5.89 0.04 0.67
CA ILE A 263 -6.10 1.30 1.39
C ILE A 263 -6.19 2.43 0.39
N ALA A 264 -7.34 3.10 0.32
CA ALA A 264 -7.62 4.17 -0.65
C ALA A 264 -7.13 3.83 -2.07
N PRO A 265 -7.48 2.63 -2.61
CA PRO A 265 -6.95 2.14 -3.87
C PRO A 265 -7.37 3.03 -5.04
N VAL A 266 -6.45 3.26 -5.97
CA VAL A 266 -6.78 3.88 -7.26
C VAL A 266 -7.15 2.79 -8.27
N ASP A 267 -8.20 3.03 -9.05
CA ASP A 267 -8.54 2.21 -10.20
C ASP A 267 -7.93 2.83 -11.47
N ILE A 268 -6.85 2.21 -11.96
CA ILE A 268 -6.21 2.64 -13.20
C ILE A 268 -6.56 1.65 -14.30
N ARG A 269 -7.71 1.89 -14.96
CA ARG A 269 -8.15 1.15 -16.14
C ARG A 269 -8.25 -0.37 -15.97
N LEU A 270 -8.45 -0.86 -14.73
CA LEU A 270 -8.67 -2.28 -14.47
C LEU A 270 -9.95 -2.74 -15.16
N THR A 271 -9.92 -3.92 -15.79
CA THR A 271 -11.08 -4.42 -16.50
C THR A 271 -12.06 -5.10 -15.54
N ALA A 272 -13.35 -4.77 -15.64
CA ALA A 272 -14.40 -5.41 -14.82
C ALA A 272 -14.37 -6.94 -14.95
N GLU A 273 -14.08 -7.45 -16.15
CA GLU A 273 -13.93 -8.89 -16.38
C GLU A 273 -12.83 -9.51 -15.53
N SER A 274 -11.64 -8.89 -15.44
CA SER A 274 -10.55 -9.42 -14.63
C SER A 274 -10.81 -9.26 -13.13
N LEU A 275 -11.41 -8.15 -12.70
CA LEU A 275 -11.83 -7.94 -11.31
C LEU A 275 -12.85 -9.01 -10.89
N GLY A 276 -13.82 -9.33 -11.75
CA GLY A 276 -14.81 -10.38 -11.52
C GLY A 276 -14.23 -11.80 -11.41
N ARG A 277 -12.99 -12.03 -11.83
CA ARG A 277 -12.28 -13.31 -11.69
C ARG A 277 -11.42 -13.42 -10.42
N ILE A 278 -11.26 -12.35 -9.66
CA ILE A 278 -10.53 -12.41 -8.37
C ILE A 278 -11.30 -13.33 -7.43
N SER A 279 -10.63 -14.38 -6.97
CA SER A 279 -11.22 -15.43 -6.12
C SER A 279 -10.68 -15.45 -4.69
N ILE A 280 -9.64 -14.67 -4.41
CA ILE A 280 -9.10 -14.52 -3.04
C ILE A 280 -9.86 -13.43 -2.28
N PRO A 281 -9.92 -13.49 -0.95
CA PRO A 281 -10.52 -12.43 -0.13
C PRO A 281 -9.88 -11.07 -0.41
N VAL A 282 -10.74 -10.06 -0.54
CA VAL A 282 -10.35 -8.65 -0.73
C VAL A 282 -11.08 -7.80 0.30
N GLU A 283 -10.33 -6.98 1.04
CA GLU A 283 -10.91 -5.92 1.86
C GLU A 283 -10.35 -4.56 1.45
N ILE A 284 -11.24 -3.58 1.34
CA ILE A 284 -10.94 -2.24 0.87
C ILE A 284 -11.36 -1.24 1.94
N VAL A 285 -10.47 -0.29 2.25
CA VAL A 285 -10.78 0.86 3.11
C VAL A 285 -10.48 2.16 2.37
N ALA A 286 -11.30 3.20 2.56
CA ALA A 286 -11.08 4.51 1.97
C ALA A 286 -11.68 5.62 2.85
N GLY A 287 -11.31 6.86 2.62
CA GLY A 287 -11.83 8.02 3.33
C GLY A 287 -12.91 8.75 2.54
N ALA A 288 -14.03 9.09 3.17
CA ALA A 288 -15.14 9.81 2.52
C ALA A 288 -14.75 11.21 2.03
N GLY A 289 -13.75 11.83 2.66
CA GLY A 289 -13.22 13.15 2.33
C GLY A 289 -12.03 13.13 1.37
N ASP A 290 -11.74 12.00 0.71
CA ASP A 290 -10.62 11.88 -0.22
C ASP A 290 -10.89 12.61 -1.55
N PRO A 291 -10.21 13.76 -1.82
CA PRO A 291 -10.41 14.52 -3.04
C PRO A 291 -9.51 14.01 -4.20
N ILE A 292 -8.52 13.17 -3.89
CA ILE A 292 -7.50 12.71 -4.84
C ILE A 292 -7.93 11.40 -5.48
N VAL A 293 -8.31 10.44 -4.65
CA VAL A 293 -8.82 9.14 -5.09
C VAL A 293 -10.25 8.96 -4.55
N ALA A 294 -11.17 9.74 -5.14
CA ALA A 294 -12.57 9.76 -4.69
C ALA A 294 -13.15 8.34 -4.63
N PRO A 295 -13.71 7.90 -3.47
CA PRO A 295 -14.17 6.53 -3.29
C PRO A 295 -15.17 6.07 -4.34
N LYS A 296 -16.09 6.95 -4.77
CA LYS A 296 -17.12 6.64 -5.79
C LYS A 296 -16.55 6.20 -7.13
N ALA A 297 -15.40 6.76 -7.52
CA ALA A 297 -14.76 6.44 -8.80
C ALA A 297 -13.71 5.32 -8.68
N ASN A 298 -13.36 4.90 -7.47
CA ASN A 298 -12.26 3.95 -7.21
C ASN A 298 -12.71 2.83 -6.27
N ALA A 299 -12.65 3.01 -4.97
CA ALA A 299 -12.92 1.98 -3.96
C ALA A 299 -14.31 1.33 -4.10
N GLU A 300 -15.35 2.12 -4.37
CA GLU A 300 -16.73 1.61 -4.57
C GLU A 300 -16.87 0.84 -5.89
N VAL A 301 -16.12 1.26 -6.94
CA VAL A 301 -16.09 0.52 -8.22
C VAL A 301 -15.43 -0.84 -8.01
N LEU A 302 -14.23 -0.86 -7.42
CA LEU A 302 -13.52 -2.09 -7.13
C LEU A 302 -14.33 -3.05 -6.26
N ALA A 303 -14.95 -2.54 -5.19
CA ALA A 303 -15.78 -3.37 -4.30
C ALA A 303 -17.02 -3.94 -4.98
N ARG A 304 -17.59 -3.23 -5.97
CA ARG A 304 -18.74 -3.71 -6.74
C ARG A 304 -18.34 -4.78 -7.76
N GLU A 305 -17.20 -4.62 -8.41
CA GLU A 305 -16.74 -5.51 -9.50
C GLU A 305 -16.06 -6.79 -8.95
N ILE A 306 -15.53 -6.77 -7.73
CA ILE A 306 -14.83 -7.92 -7.14
C ILE A 306 -15.82 -8.76 -6.29
N PRO A 307 -16.04 -10.04 -6.62
CA PRO A 307 -16.96 -10.90 -5.87
C PRO A 307 -16.56 -11.04 -4.39
N GLY A 308 -17.46 -10.68 -3.49
CA GLY A 308 -17.26 -10.83 -2.05
C GLY A 308 -16.29 -9.84 -1.42
N ALA A 309 -15.83 -8.82 -2.14
CA ALA A 309 -15.01 -7.76 -1.56
C ALA A 309 -15.77 -7.03 -0.45
N LYS A 310 -15.06 -6.78 0.66
CA LYS A 310 -15.56 -5.93 1.76
C LYS A 310 -15.09 -4.50 1.55
N LEU A 311 -15.96 -3.52 1.84
CA LEU A 311 -15.64 -2.08 1.73
C LEU A 311 -15.99 -1.36 3.02
N THR A 312 -15.04 -0.59 3.54
CA THR A 312 -15.27 0.36 4.63
C THR A 312 -14.90 1.76 4.17
N ILE A 313 -15.83 2.71 4.29
CA ILE A 313 -15.57 4.13 4.05
C ILE A 313 -15.54 4.85 5.39
N TYR A 314 -14.39 5.37 5.78
CA TYR A 314 -14.24 6.19 6.98
C TYR A 314 -14.94 7.53 6.78
N PRO A 315 -15.83 7.93 7.70
CA PRO A 315 -16.70 9.08 7.50
C PRO A 315 -15.98 10.44 7.66
N GLY A 316 -16.68 11.50 7.32
CA GLY A 316 -16.25 12.87 7.55
C GLY A 316 -15.11 13.31 6.64
N GLY A 317 -14.15 14.01 7.20
CA GLY A 317 -13.01 14.62 6.48
C GLY A 317 -11.83 13.68 6.27
N VAL A 318 -11.94 12.36 6.53
CA VAL A 318 -10.86 11.40 6.30
C VAL A 318 -10.47 11.45 4.83
N GLY A 319 -9.26 11.94 4.56
CA GLY A 319 -8.74 12.19 3.22
C GLY A 319 -7.73 11.14 2.78
N HIS A 320 -7.18 11.34 1.56
CA HIS A 320 -6.20 10.42 0.98
C HIS A 320 -4.97 10.25 1.87
N TYR A 321 -4.39 11.38 2.26
CA TYR A 321 -3.13 11.41 3.00
C TYR A 321 -3.27 11.13 4.50
N THR A 322 -4.49 10.95 5.00
CA THR A 322 -4.72 10.44 6.37
C THR A 322 -4.11 9.05 6.57
N PHE A 323 -3.93 8.28 5.49
CA PHE A 323 -3.31 6.94 5.52
C PHE A 323 -1.78 6.95 5.34
N LEU A 324 -1.14 8.13 5.30
CA LEU A 324 0.32 8.25 5.37
C LEU A 324 0.77 8.30 6.83
N ASP A 325 2.05 8.01 7.08
CA ASP A 325 2.64 8.11 8.41
C ASP A 325 2.36 9.47 9.08
N THR A 326 2.29 9.47 10.41
CA THR A 326 2.07 10.69 11.19
C THR A 326 3.30 11.59 11.13
N CYS A 327 3.13 12.77 10.56
CA CYS A 327 4.22 13.71 10.36
C CYS A 327 4.75 14.33 11.67
N GLY A 328 6.07 14.48 11.74
CA GLY A 328 6.77 15.31 12.72
C GLY A 328 6.51 16.80 12.52
N ALA A 329 7.13 17.63 13.36
CA ALA A 329 7.02 19.09 13.25
C ALA A 329 7.53 19.60 11.88
N LEU A 330 8.66 19.05 11.40
CA LEU A 330 9.25 19.41 10.12
C LEU A 330 8.29 19.06 8.95
N GLY A 331 7.73 17.85 8.93
CA GLY A 331 6.79 17.44 7.89
C GLY A 331 5.56 18.35 7.84
N ARG A 332 4.97 18.70 8.97
CA ARG A 332 3.84 19.62 9.03
C ARG A 332 4.18 21.04 8.53
N GLN A 333 5.42 21.48 8.72
CA GLN A 333 5.87 22.77 8.24
C GLN A 333 6.14 22.77 6.73
N GLU A 334 6.82 21.73 6.22
CA GLU A 334 7.29 21.69 4.84
C GLU A 334 6.27 21.11 3.87
N SER A 335 5.34 20.28 4.37
CA SER A 335 4.40 19.52 3.54
C SER A 335 3.01 19.43 4.17
N ALA A 336 2.45 20.58 4.53
CA ALA A 336 1.15 20.63 5.18
C ALA A 336 0.06 19.87 4.41
N GLY A 337 0.10 19.86 3.08
CA GLY A 337 -0.86 19.13 2.24
C GLY A 337 -0.86 17.61 2.45
N PHE A 338 0.24 17.02 2.88
CA PHE A 338 0.34 15.59 3.23
C PHE A 338 0.16 15.33 4.72
N CYS A 339 0.47 16.32 5.55
CA CYS A 339 0.70 16.15 6.97
C CYS A 339 -0.42 16.69 7.86
N VAL A 340 -1.31 17.54 7.32
CA VAL A 340 -2.40 18.17 8.10
C VAL A 340 -3.73 17.67 7.56
N ASP A 341 -4.44 16.95 8.41
CA ASP A 341 -5.76 16.45 8.10
C ASP A 341 -6.85 17.52 8.22
N ALA A 342 -8.02 17.23 7.68
CA ALA A 342 -9.20 18.08 7.85
C ALA A 342 -9.59 18.20 9.34
N ALA A 343 -10.24 19.31 9.70
CA ALA A 343 -10.66 19.56 11.08
C ALA A 343 -11.53 18.39 11.61
N GLY A 344 -11.18 17.92 12.80
CA GLY A 344 -11.89 16.80 13.45
C GLY A 344 -11.44 15.41 13.03
N VAL A 345 -10.46 15.27 12.13
CA VAL A 345 -9.84 13.98 11.79
C VAL A 345 -8.65 13.73 12.72
N ASP A 346 -8.66 12.60 13.38
CA ASP A 346 -7.55 12.07 14.17
C ASP A 346 -6.88 10.95 13.36
N ARG A 347 -5.73 11.27 12.74
CA ARG A 347 -4.97 10.35 11.89
C ARG A 347 -4.57 9.09 12.63
N ASP A 348 -4.09 9.22 13.87
CA ASP A 348 -3.62 8.09 14.64
C ASP A 348 -4.79 7.15 15.00
N ALA A 349 -5.97 7.69 15.29
CA ALA A 349 -7.16 6.88 15.51
C ALA A 349 -7.59 6.13 14.23
N ILE A 350 -7.48 6.75 13.05
CA ILE A 350 -7.75 6.09 11.76
C ILE A 350 -6.72 4.98 11.50
N HIS A 351 -5.43 5.21 11.78
CA HIS A 351 -4.40 4.18 11.65
C HIS A 351 -4.69 2.98 12.56
N VAL A 352 -5.02 3.21 13.82
CA VAL A 352 -5.36 2.14 14.77
C VAL A 352 -6.54 1.31 14.26
N GLU A 353 -7.59 1.96 13.77
CA GLU A 353 -8.77 1.26 13.26
C GLU A 353 -8.49 0.50 11.97
N ALA A 354 -7.77 1.11 11.01
CA ALA A 354 -7.42 0.45 9.75
C ALA A 354 -6.46 -0.74 9.98
N ALA A 355 -5.49 -0.60 10.88
CA ALA A 355 -4.60 -1.71 11.27
C ALA A 355 -5.39 -2.84 11.95
N ARG A 356 -6.32 -2.51 12.86
CA ARG A 356 -7.19 -3.50 13.51
C ARG A 356 -8.02 -4.28 12.48
N GLN A 357 -8.58 -3.60 11.47
CA GLN A 357 -9.31 -4.24 10.38
C GLN A 357 -8.39 -5.15 9.57
N ALA A 358 -7.20 -4.69 9.18
CA ALA A 358 -6.23 -5.49 8.44
C ALA A 358 -5.80 -6.75 9.22
N ILE A 359 -5.50 -6.61 10.52
CA ILE A 359 -5.13 -7.73 11.40
C ILE A 359 -6.27 -8.75 11.50
N THR A 360 -7.51 -8.29 11.68
CA THR A 360 -8.70 -9.15 11.73
C THR A 360 -8.89 -9.88 10.40
N PHE A 361 -8.85 -9.14 9.31
CA PHE A 361 -9.00 -9.67 7.95
C PHE A 361 -7.95 -10.75 7.63
N PHE A 362 -6.68 -10.47 7.85
CA PHE A 362 -5.62 -11.46 7.61
C PHE A 362 -5.71 -12.65 8.58
N GLY A 363 -6.11 -12.42 9.84
CA GLY A 363 -6.33 -13.48 10.82
C GLY A 363 -7.45 -14.45 10.42
N GLU A 364 -8.47 -13.99 9.68
CA GLU A 364 -9.55 -14.80 9.12
C GLU A 364 -9.16 -15.47 7.80
N SER A 365 -8.47 -14.76 6.93
CA SER A 365 -8.23 -15.15 5.53
C SER A 365 -6.98 -16.01 5.33
N LEU A 366 -6.01 -16.01 6.26
CA LEU A 366 -4.74 -16.73 6.18
C LEU A 366 -4.64 -17.92 7.15
N ARG A 367 -5.76 -18.54 7.48
CA ARG A 367 -5.81 -19.74 8.36
C ARG A 367 -5.36 -21.01 7.64
#